data_7e62ddb7458d03fa8ad0047913fd60e0
#
_entry.id   7e62ddb7458d03fa8ad0047913fd60e0
#
_cell.length_a   1.000
_cell.length_b   1.000
_cell.length_c   1.000
_cell.angle_alpha   90.00
_cell.angle_beta   90.00
_cell.angle_gamma   90.00
#
_symmetry.space_group_name_H-M   'P 1'
#
loop_
_entity.id
_entity.type
_entity.pdbx_description
1 polymer ?
#
loop_
_entity_poly.entity_id
_entity_poly.type
_entity_poly.pdbx_seq_one_letter_code
_entity_poly.pdbx_strand_id
1 'polypeptide(L)'
;AKMMDLSRYFPNDVQYKVVLDTTQFVSASIDEVLVTFVETSLIVMLVILIFLQNFRAMIIPSLTIPVSLIATFAVMKLMGFSINTLTLFGLVLAIAIVVDDAIVVVENSTRLIDTGKYSRKEAVEKAMEEITSPVIGVVLVLLAVFIPTAFIGGITGELYKQFALTIAVATVFSGFNSLTFTPAFCALFLQPT
;
A
#
# COMPACT_ATOMS: atom_id res chain seq x y z
N ALA A 1 -4.64 -22.62 22.22
CA ALA A 1 -5.32 -23.84 21.76
C ALA A 1 -4.53 -25.10 22.16
N LYS A 2 -3.27 -25.30 21.74
CA LYS A 2 -2.49 -26.53 22.02
C LYS A 2 -2.28 -26.85 23.51
N MET A 3 -2.08 -25.86 24.38
CA MET A 3 -1.92 -26.08 25.84
C MET A 3 -3.25 -26.51 26.51
N MET A 4 -4.37 -26.03 25.98
CA MET A 4 -5.68 -26.43 26.48
C MET A 4 -6.00 -27.92 26.19
N ASP A 5 -5.52 -28.43 25.06
CA ASP A 5 -5.66 -29.86 24.71
C ASP A 5 -4.69 -30.71 25.51
N LEU A 6 -3.46 -30.24 25.72
CA LEU A 6 -2.44 -30.93 26.54
C LEU A 6 -2.81 -30.96 28.03
N SER A 7 -3.49 -29.95 28.55
CA SER A 7 -3.89 -29.90 29.96
C SER A 7 -4.86 -31.01 30.37
N ARG A 8 -5.54 -31.64 29.40
CA ARG A 8 -6.43 -32.81 29.66
C ARG A 8 -5.65 -34.05 30.08
N TYR A 9 -4.36 -34.08 29.80
CA TYR A 9 -3.46 -35.20 30.14
C TYR A 9 -2.59 -34.90 31.35
N PHE A 10 -2.78 -33.75 32.02
CA PHE A 10 -2.00 -33.40 33.21
C PHE A 10 -2.52 -34.18 34.41
N PRO A 11 -1.62 -34.61 35.33
CA PRO A 11 -2.01 -35.10 36.65
C PRO A 11 -2.87 -34.08 37.40
N ASN A 12 -3.71 -34.56 38.31
CA ASN A 12 -4.67 -33.72 39.06
C ASN A 12 -4.05 -32.63 39.93
N ASP A 13 -2.75 -32.74 40.20
CA ASP A 13 -1.95 -31.81 40.99
C ASP A 13 -1.18 -30.78 40.14
N VAL A 14 -1.29 -30.85 38.81
CA VAL A 14 -0.56 -29.96 37.91
C VAL A 14 -1.56 -29.05 37.17
N GLN A 15 -1.36 -27.74 37.36
CA GLN A 15 -2.13 -26.71 36.61
C GLN A 15 -1.15 -25.83 35.85
N TYR A 16 -1.56 -25.43 34.64
CA TYR A 16 -0.83 -24.39 33.90
C TYR A 16 -1.51 -23.03 34.06
N LYS A 17 -0.72 -21.99 34.15
CA LYS A 17 -1.17 -20.60 34.13
C LYS A 17 -0.41 -19.85 33.04
N VAL A 18 -1.14 -19.23 32.13
CA VAL A 18 -0.53 -18.31 31.16
C VAL A 18 -0.22 -17.02 31.91
N VAL A 19 1.06 -16.78 32.14
CA VAL A 19 1.53 -15.61 32.91
C VAL A 19 1.58 -14.36 32.05
N LEU A 20 1.86 -14.53 30.74
CA LEU A 20 1.92 -13.46 29.77
C LEU A 20 1.27 -13.94 28.46
N ASP A 21 0.17 -13.33 28.11
CA ASP A 21 -0.52 -13.56 26.81
C ASP A 21 -0.29 -12.34 25.90
N THR A 22 0.69 -12.46 25.01
CA THR A 22 1.00 -11.42 24.01
C THR A 22 0.02 -11.44 22.85
N THR A 23 -0.84 -12.45 22.73
CA THR A 23 -1.81 -12.59 21.63
C THR A 23 -2.83 -11.47 21.65
N GLN A 24 -3.24 -11.03 22.84
CA GLN A 24 -4.19 -9.91 22.98
C GLN A 24 -3.58 -8.60 22.47
N PHE A 25 -2.30 -8.36 22.76
CA PHE A 25 -1.60 -7.17 22.27
C PHE A 25 -1.46 -7.19 20.75
N VAL A 26 -1.08 -8.36 20.17
CA VAL A 26 -0.95 -8.52 18.72
C VAL A 26 -2.31 -8.36 18.03
N SER A 27 -3.38 -8.94 18.59
CA SER A 27 -4.73 -8.80 18.03
C SER A 27 -5.19 -7.35 18.06
N ALA A 28 -5.03 -6.66 19.20
CA ALA A 28 -5.37 -5.24 19.32
C ALA A 28 -4.59 -4.37 18.33
N SER A 29 -3.30 -4.67 18.13
CA SER A 29 -2.47 -3.94 17.17
C SER A 29 -2.92 -4.17 15.73
N ILE A 30 -3.34 -5.39 15.37
CA ILE A 30 -3.89 -5.69 14.03
C ILE A 30 -5.21 -4.95 13.82
N ASP A 31 -6.10 -4.97 14.81
CA ASP A 31 -7.39 -4.27 14.73
C ASP A 31 -7.19 -2.75 14.58
N GLU A 32 -6.28 -2.16 15.36
CA GLU A 32 -5.93 -0.74 15.28
C GLU A 32 -5.39 -0.36 13.89
N VAL A 33 -4.59 -1.23 13.29
CA VAL A 33 -4.06 -0.99 11.95
C VAL A 33 -5.14 -1.12 10.88
N LEU A 34 -6.03 -2.10 10.98
CA LEU A 34 -7.15 -2.23 10.06
C LEU A 34 -8.06 -0.98 10.13
N VAL A 35 -8.32 -0.48 11.34
CA VAL A 35 -9.08 0.77 11.53
C VAL A 35 -8.33 1.94 10.88
N THR A 36 -7.04 2.11 11.19
CA THR A 36 -6.20 3.16 10.62
C THR A 36 -6.13 3.07 9.09
N PHE A 37 -6.06 1.85 8.55
CA PHE A 37 -6.08 1.61 7.11
C PHE A 37 -7.38 2.10 6.46
N VAL A 38 -8.52 1.74 7.01
CA VAL A 38 -9.84 2.17 6.50
C VAL A 38 -9.98 3.67 6.63
N GLU A 39 -9.63 4.24 7.78
CA GLU A 39 -9.69 5.67 8.03
C GLU A 39 -8.80 6.47 7.07
N THR A 40 -7.54 6.06 6.91
CA THR A 40 -6.61 6.68 5.97
C THR A 40 -7.13 6.59 4.54
N SER A 41 -7.63 5.43 4.12
CA SER A 41 -8.20 5.25 2.78
C SER A 41 -9.39 6.16 2.54
N LEU A 42 -10.28 6.32 3.52
CA LEU A 42 -11.44 7.21 3.43
C LEU A 42 -11.02 8.69 3.33
N ILE A 43 -10.06 9.12 4.16
CA ILE A 43 -9.52 10.48 4.14
C ILE A 43 -8.90 10.77 2.76
N VAL A 44 -8.09 9.86 2.26
CA VAL A 44 -7.45 9.99 0.95
C VAL A 44 -8.51 10.08 -0.17
N MET A 45 -9.52 9.20 -0.16
CA MET A 45 -10.62 9.27 -1.13
C MET A 45 -11.36 10.61 -1.09
N LEU A 46 -11.61 11.12 0.12
CA LEU A 46 -12.26 12.41 0.30
C LEU A 46 -11.40 13.55 -0.25
N VAL A 47 -10.10 13.54 0.02
CA VAL A 47 -9.16 14.52 -0.52
C VAL A 47 -9.15 14.47 -2.05
N ILE A 48 -9.03 13.28 -2.65
CA ILE A 48 -9.06 13.10 -4.10
C ILE A 48 -10.37 13.65 -4.69
N LEU A 49 -11.51 13.36 -4.05
CA LEU A 49 -12.81 13.85 -4.50
C LEU A 49 -12.89 15.37 -4.48
N ILE A 50 -12.34 16.01 -3.45
CA ILE A 50 -12.32 17.48 -3.34
C ILE A 50 -11.44 18.11 -4.44
N PHE A 51 -10.27 17.53 -4.70
CA PHE A 51 -9.33 18.08 -5.68
C PHE A 51 -9.73 17.80 -7.11
N LEU A 52 -10.11 16.58 -7.44
CA LEU A 52 -10.46 16.19 -8.81
C LEU A 52 -11.90 16.55 -9.18
N GLN A 53 -12.79 16.77 -8.19
CA GLN A 53 -14.22 17.07 -8.38
C GLN A 53 -14.95 16.12 -9.35
N ASN A 54 -14.36 14.93 -9.57
CA ASN A 54 -14.84 13.93 -10.51
C ASN A 54 -14.88 12.57 -9.83
N PHE A 55 -16.09 12.07 -9.57
CA PHE A 55 -16.30 10.78 -8.89
C PHE A 55 -15.69 9.60 -9.65
N ARG A 56 -15.69 9.65 -10.98
CA ARG A 56 -15.10 8.58 -11.81
C ARG A 56 -13.58 8.55 -11.71
N ALA A 57 -12.96 9.73 -11.65
CA ALA A 57 -11.54 9.86 -11.43
C ALA A 57 -11.10 9.30 -10.07
N MET A 58 -11.93 9.45 -9.02
CA MET A 58 -11.68 8.91 -7.68
C MET A 58 -11.68 7.38 -7.63
N ILE A 59 -12.53 6.71 -8.43
CA ILE A 59 -12.64 5.25 -8.43
C ILE A 59 -11.30 4.58 -8.81
N ILE A 60 -10.52 5.20 -9.70
CA ILE A 60 -9.29 4.62 -10.23
C ILE A 60 -8.23 4.44 -9.14
N PRO A 61 -7.82 5.48 -8.39
CA PRO A 61 -6.92 5.30 -7.24
C PRO A 61 -7.49 4.36 -6.17
N SER A 62 -8.81 4.41 -5.95
CA SER A 62 -9.49 3.54 -4.98
C SER A 62 -9.35 2.05 -5.30
N LEU A 63 -9.25 1.69 -6.58
CA LEU A 63 -9.01 0.31 -7.02
C LEU A 63 -7.51 -0.07 -6.99
N THR A 64 -6.62 0.87 -7.23
CA THR A 64 -5.17 0.60 -7.24
C THR A 64 -4.61 0.36 -5.84
N ILE A 65 -5.18 0.98 -4.80
CA ILE A 65 -4.77 0.80 -3.40
C ILE A 65 -4.83 -0.68 -2.98
N PRO A 66 -6.00 -1.37 -3.03
CA PRO A 66 -6.07 -2.76 -2.59
C PRO A 66 -5.22 -3.69 -3.45
N VAL A 67 -5.07 -3.44 -4.74
CA VAL A 67 -4.22 -4.25 -5.63
C VAL A 67 -2.75 -4.17 -5.20
N SER A 68 -2.22 -2.96 -4.98
CA SER A 68 -0.84 -2.75 -4.53
C SER A 68 -0.58 -3.37 -3.15
N LEU A 69 -1.55 -3.27 -2.24
CA LEU A 69 -1.41 -3.82 -0.90
C LEU A 69 -1.43 -5.34 -0.87
N ILE A 70 -2.36 -5.97 -1.61
CA ILE A 70 -2.41 -7.43 -1.73
C ILE A 70 -1.09 -7.94 -2.31
N ALA A 71 -0.56 -7.27 -3.34
CA ALA A 71 0.73 -7.62 -3.93
C ALA A 71 1.87 -7.47 -2.91
N THR A 72 1.88 -6.38 -2.13
CA THR A 72 2.87 -6.14 -1.07
C THR A 72 2.80 -7.22 0.00
N PHE A 73 1.61 -7.56 0.50
CA PHE A 73 1.42 -8.66 1.46
C PHE A 73 1.89 -10.01 0.91
N ALA A 74 1.62 -10.29 -0.36
CA ALA A 74 2.07 -11.54 -0.99
C ALA A 74 3.60 -11.65 -0.98
N VAL A 75 4.31 -10.57 -1.34
CA VAL A 75 5.78 -10.56 -1.32
C VAL A 75 6.32 -10.62 0.12
N MET A 76 5.75 -9.89 1.07
CA MET A 76 6.13 -9.97 2.48
C MET A 76 6.03 -11.41 3.00
N LYS A 77 4.94 -12.11 2.66
CA LYS A 77 4.76 -13.53 3.01
C LYS A 77 5.82 -14.42 2.37
N LEU A 78 6.17 -14.19 1.10
CA LEU A 78 7.23 -14.94 0.41
C LEU A 78 8.61 -14.69 1.03
N MET A 79 8.87 -13.48 1.54
CA MET A 79 10.09 -13.11 2.24
C MET A 79 10.13 -13.62 3.70
N GLY A 80 9.06 -14.27 4.16
CA GLY A 80 8.96 -14.78 5.53
C GLY A 80 8.76 -13.70 6.59
N PHE A 81 8.32 -12.50 6.21
CA PHE A 81 8.04 -11.42 7.15
C PHE A 81 6.76 -11.71 7.94
N SER A 82 6.79 -11.39 9.22
CA SER A 82 5.61 -11.41 10.08
C SER A 82 4.89 -10.07 10.01
N ILE A 83 3.56 -10.12 10.13
CA ILE A 83 2.78 -8.92 10.36
C ILE A 83 3.07 -8.45 11.80
N ASN A 84 3.64 -7.29 11.94
CA ASN A 84 3.95 -6.64 13.21
C ASN A 84 3.71 -5.13 13.08
N THR A 85 3.76 -4.42 14.18
CA THR A 85 3.48 -2.97 14.23
C THR A 85 4.35 -2.18 13.24
N LEU A 86 5.62 -2.55 13.06
CA LEU A 86 6.52 -1.84 12.13
C LEU A 86 6.17 -2.10 10.67
N THR A 87 5.86 -3.36 10.30
CA THR A 87 5.44 -3.67 8.93
C THR A 87 4.10 -3.01 8.61
N LEU A 88 3.24 -2.87 9.60
CA LEU A 88 1.94 -2.20 9.46
C LEU A 88 2.09 -0.68 9.32
N PHE A 89 2.99 -0.04 10.07
CA PHE A 89 3.34 1.36 9.83
C PHE A 89 3.97 1.57 8.44
N GLY A 90 4.83 0.65 8.01
CA GLY A 90 5.37 0.66 6.65
C GLY A 90 4.27 0.58 5.59
N LEU A 91 3.25 -0.24 5.83
CA LEU A 91 2.08 -0.36 4.95
C LEU A 91 1.23 0.91 4.91
N VAL A 92 0.95 1.52 6.06
CA VAL A 92 0.19 2.79 6.11
C VAL A 92 0.93 3.88 5.34
N LEU A 93 2.25 3.98 5.51
CA LEU A 93 3.06 4.94 4.74
C LEU A 93 3.07 4.58 3.24
N ALA A 94 3.15 3.30 2.92
CA ALA A 94 3.09 2.82 1.55
C ALA A 94 1.76 3.17 0.86
N ILE A 95 0.63 3.17 1.56
CA ILE A 95 -0.67 3.60 1.01
C ILE A 95 -0.59 5.04 0.49
N ALA A 96 -0.01 5.94 1.28
CA ALA A 96 0.14 7.33 0.87
C ALA A 96 0.94 7.46 -0.43
N ILE A 97 2.06 6.72 -0.55
CA ILE A 97 2.92 6.71 -1.74
C ILE A 97 2.16 6.11 -2.95
N VAL A 98 1.48 4.97 -2.75
CA VAL A 98 0.72 4.28 -3.81
C VAL A 98 -0.38 5.18 -4.39
N VAL A 99 -1.05 5.93 -3.53
CA VAL A 99 -2.13 6.83 -3.94
C VAL A 99 -1.60 8.00 -4.73
N ASP A 100 -0.49 8.57 -4.30
CA ASP A 100 0.12 9.75 -4.93
C ASP A 100 0.51 9.47 -6.39
N ASP A 101 1.16 8.35 -6.66
CA ASP A 101 1.50 7.91 -8.02
C ASP A 101 0.26 7.76 -8.92
N ALA A 102 -0.82 7.18 -8.39
CA ALA A 102 -2.05 6.99 -9.14
C ALA A 102 -2.79 8.32 -9.40
N ILE A 103 -2.77 9.26 -8.45
CA ILE A 103 -3.37 10.58 -8.59
C ILE A 103 -2.73 11.36 -9.74
N VAL A 104 -1.40 11.38 -9.82
CA VAL A 104 -0.66 12.09 -10.88
C VAL A 104 -1.08 11.60 -12.27
N VAL A 105 -1.24 10.28 -12.44
CA VAL A 105 -1.70 9.70 -13.72
C VAL A 105 -3.13 10.13 -14.06
N VAL A 106 -4.03 10.02 -13.07
CA VAL A 106 -5.44 10.38 -13.26
C VAL A 106 -5.61 11.86 -13.55
N GLU A 107 -4.93 12.72 -12.79
CA GLU A 107 -5.00 14.18 -12.97
C GLU A 107 -4.51 14.60 -14.35
N ASN A 108 -3.33 14.11 -14.77
CA ASN A 108 -2.78 14.47 -16.07
C ASN A 108 -3.63 13.93 -17.23
N SER A 109 -4.16 12.71 -17.09
CA SER A 109 -5.10 12.14 -18.06
C SER A 109 -6.39 12.94 -18.17
N THR A 110 -6.99 13.33 -17.04
CA THR A 110 -8.21 14.15 -16.99
C THR A 110 -7.96 15.51 -17.64
N ARG A 111 -6.85 16.16 -17.28
CA ARG A 111 -6.45 17.45 -17.86
C ARG A 111 -6.40 17.41 -19.39
N LEU A 112 -5.81 16.37 -19.96
CA LEU A 112 -5.70 16.24 -21.42
C LEU A 112 -7.03 15.85 -22.09
N ILE A 113 -7.87 15.05 -21.44
CA ILE A 113 -9.22 14.70 -21.91
C ILE A 113 -10.09 15.98 -21.97
N ASP A 114 -10.05 16.80 -20.94
CA ASP A 114 -10.85 18.03 -20.84
C ASP A 114 -10.46 19.10 -21.86
N THR A 115 -9.26 19.03 -22.46
CA THR A 115 -8.92 19.91 -23.59
C THR A 115 -9.82 19.71 -24.82
N GLY A 116 -10.48 18.57 -24.94
CA GLY A 116 -11.29 18.18 -26.09
C GLY A 116 -10.53 17.98 -27.40
N LYS A 117 -9.18 18.06 -27.36
CA LYS A 117 -8.31 17.94 -28.54
C LYS A 117 -8.01 16.52 -28.96
N TYR A 118 -8.11 15.59 -28.02
CA TYR A 118 -7.70 14.19 -28.16
C TYR A 118 -8.86 13.26 -27.83
N SER A 119 -8.89 12.10 -28.46
CA SER A 119 -9.72 11.00 -27.97
C SER A 119 -9.24 10.56 -26.59
N ARG A 120 -10.09 9.91 -25.81
CA ARG A 120 -9.71 9.44 -24.45
C ARG A 120 -8.40 8.64 -24.43
N LYS A 121 -8.25 7.72 -25.37
CA LYS A 121 -7.07 6.88 -25.48
C LYS A 121 -5.82 7.70 -25.81
N GLU A 122 -5.89 8.56 -26.80
CA GLU A 122 -4.78 9.45 -27.19
C GLU A 122 -4.39 10.41 -26.06
N ALA A 123 -5.38 10.94 -25.32
CA ALA A 123 -5.12 11.79 -24.16
C ALA A 123 -4.34 11.06 -23.07
N VAL A 124 -4.74 9.81 -22.76
CA VAL A 124 -4.01 8.98 -21.79
C VAL A 124 -2.61 8.60 -22.28
N GLU A 125 -2.44 8.22 -23.55
CA GLU A 125 -1.14 7.94 -24.13
C GLU A 125 -0.20 9.16 -24.01
N LYS A 126 -0.70 10.36 -24.34
CA LYS A 126 0.07 11.60 -24.18
C LYS A 126 0.36 11.94 -22.71
N ALA A 127 -0.60 11.72 -21.82
CA ALA A 127 -0.36 11.88 -20.38
C ALA A 127 0.78 10.96 -19.92
N MET A 128 0.80 9.72 -20.38
CA MET A 128 1.85 8.76 -20.03
C MET A 128 3.22 9.14 -20.61
N GLU A 129 3.28 9.72 -21.81
CA GLU A 129 4.52 10.26 -22.36
C GLU A 129 5.14 11.34 -21.45
N GLU A 130 4.29 12.20 -20.85
CA GLU A 130 4.73 13.26 -19.95
C GLU A 130 5.17 12.76 -18.57
N ILE A 131 4.48 11.74 -18.01
CA ILE A 131 4.64 11.37 -16.59
C ILE A 131 5.44 10.09 -16.35
N THR A 132 5.65 9.25 -17.35
CA THR A 132 6.38 7.97 -17.18
C THR A 132 7.78 8.17 -16.59
N SER A 133 8.52 9.14 -17.11
CA SER A 133 9.89 9.43 -16.62
C SER A 133 9.88 9.98 -15.18
N PRO A 134 9.05 10.96 -14.80
CA PRO A 134 8.87 11.38 -13.41
C PRO A 134 8.49 10.25 -12.46
N VAL A 135 7.52 9.40 -12.80
CA VAL A 135 7.08 8.28 -11.95
C VAL A 135 8.22 7.29 -11.71
N ILE A 136 8.94 6.89 -12.76
CA ILE A 136 10.13 6.04 -12.62
C ILE A 136 11.17 6.72 -11.74
N GLY A 137 11.38 8.02 -11.90
CA GLY A 137 12.31 8.79 -11.07
C GLY A 137 11.96 8.74 -9.59
N VAL A 138 10.69 8.96 -9.24
CA VAL A 138 10.20 8.88 -7.85
C VAL A 138 10.41 7.47 -7.27
N VAL A 139 10.03 6.42 -8.00
CA VAL A 139 10.24 5.03 -7.59
C VAL A 139 11.71 4.75 -7.31
N LEU A 140 12.61 5.15 -8.21
CA LEU A 140 14.05 4.94 -8.04
C LEU A 140 14.62 5.70 -6.84
N VAL A 141 14.18 6.94 -6.61
CA VAL A 141 14.62 7.74 -5.45
C VAL A 141 14.15 7.08 -4.15
N LEU A 142 12.91 6.65 -4.07
CA LEU A 142 12.40 5.96 -2.88
C LEU A 142 13.14 4.65 -2.62
N LEU A 143 13.38 3.84 -3.66
CA LEU A 143 14.18 2.62 -3.54
C LEU A 143 15.63 2.92 -3.10
N ALA A 144 16.23 3.99 -3.61
CA ALA A 144 17.59 4.42 -3.21
C ALA A 144 17.67 4.84 -1.75
N VAL A 145 16.56 5.28 -1.14
CA VAL A 145 16.48 5.62 0.28
C VAL A 145 16.19 4.37 1.14
N PHE A 146 15.21 3.57 0.76
CA PHE A 146 14.73 2.47 1.61
C PHE A 146 15.58 1.19 1.49
N ILE A 147 16.13 0.86 0.33
CA ILE A 147 16.96 -0.34 0.17
C ILE A 147 18.21 -0.28 1.06
N PRO A 148 19.01 0.79 1.09
CA PRO A 148 20.17 0.87 1.98
C PRO A 148 19.82 0.74 3.47
N THR A 149 18.65 1.25 3.88
CA THR A 149 18.17 1.15 5.26
C THR A 149 17.98 -0.32 5.70
N ALA A 150 17.67 -1.22 4.77
CA ALA A 150 17.54 -2.64 5.04
C ALA A 150 18.87 -3.36 5.35
N PHE A 151 20.01 -2.71 5.10
CA PHE A 151 21.36 -3.26 5.35
C PHE A 151 21.99 -2.71 6.63
N ILE A 152 21.27 -1.90 7.41
CA ILE A 152 21.74 -1.44 8.71
C ILE A 152 21.88 -2.65 9.65
N GLY A 153 23.03 -2.79 10.29
CA GLY A 153 23.30 -3.92 11.21
C GLY A 153 22.75 -3.70 12.63
N GLY A 154 22.78 -4.78 13.41
CA GLY A 154 22.35 -4.75 14.81
C GLY A 154 20.84 -4.98 15.01
N ILE A 155 20.41 -4.98 16.28
CA ILE A 155 19.00 -5.24 16.65
C ILE A 155 18.08 -4.18 16.02
N THR A 156 18.48 -2.92 16.04
CA THR A 156 17.75 -1.81 15.44
C THR A 156 17.62 -1.99 13.93
N GLY A 157 18.68 -2.46 13.26
CA GLY A 157 18.68 -2.72 11.83
C GLY A 157 17.70 -3.81 11.43
N GLU A 158 17.57 -4.89 12.20
CA GLU A 158 16.62 -5.96 11.90
C GLU A 158 15.15 -5.47 12.00
N LEU A 159 14.86 -4.56 12.93
CA LEU A 159 13.55 -3.92 13.03
C LEU A 159 13.26 -3.01 11.81
N TYR A 160 14.21 -2.14 11.46
CA TYR A 160 14.04 -1.22 10.33
C TYR A 160 14.06 -1.93 8.97
N LYS A 161 14.71 -3.09 8.86
CA LYS A 161 14.76 -3.88 7.63
C LYS A 161 13.38 -4.28 7.14
N GLN A 162 12.54 -4.82 8.02
CA GLN A 162 11.17 -5.22 7.64
C GLN A 162 10.34 -4.00 7.21
N PHE A 163 10.42 -2.90 7.95
CA PHE A 163 9.77 -1.64 7.61
C PHE A 163 10.22 -1.11 6.24
N ALA A 164 11.53 -0.97 6.04
CA ALA A 164 12.10 -0.41 4.82
C ALA A 164 11.80 -1.27 3.58
N LEU A 165 11.92 -2.59 3.70
CA LEU A 165 11.61 -3.51 2.60
C LEU A 165 10.11 -3.55 2.30
N THR A 166 9.24 -3.40 3.29
CA THR A 166 7.79 -3.28 3.05
C THR A 166 7.49 -2.07 2.18
N ILE A 167 8.06 -0.91 2.51
CA ILE A 167 7.88 0.31 1.71
C ILE A 167 8.50 0.15 0.33
N ALA A 168 9.70 -0.39 0.22
CA ALA A 168 10.37 -0.60 -1.07
C ALA A 168 9.55 -1.49 -2.00
N VAL A 169 9.01 -2.60 -1.50
CA VAL A 169 8.14 -3.50 -2.26
C VAL A 169 6.85 -2.79 -2.68
N ALA A 170 6.20 -2.09 -1.76
CA ALA A 170 4.99 -1.34 -2.07
C ALA A 170 5.23 -0.25 -3.12
N THR A 171 6.38 0.44 -3.06
CA THR A 171 6.77 1.45 -4.05
C THR A 171 6.95 0.84 -5.45
N VAL A 172 7.56 -0.34 -5.57
CA VAL A 172 7.69 -1.04 -6.86
C VAL A 172 6.32 -1.37 -7.43
N PHE A 173 5.40 -1.90 -6.61
CA PHE A 173 4.04 -2.21 -7.07
C PHE A 173 3.24 -0.95 -7.38
N SER A 174 3.44 0.14 -6.65
CA SER A 174 2.84 1.44 -6.96
C SER A 174 3.25 1.91 -8.35
N GLY A 175 4.54 1.99 -8.61
CA GLY A 175 5.06 2.40 -9.91
C GLY A 175 4.56 1.49 -11.04
N PHE A 176 4.57 0.17 -10.83
CA PHE A 176 4.03 -0.79 -11.81
C PHE A 176 2.54 -0.54 -12.10
N ASN A 177 1.72 -0.38 -11.05
CA ASN A 177 0.30 -0.10 -11.20
C ASN A 177 0.04 1.25 -11.89
N SER A 178 0.80 2.27 -11.54
CA SER A 178 0.67 3.61 -12.12
C SER A 178 1.07 3.66 -13.59
N LEU A 179 1.95 2.77 -14.03
CA LEU A 179 2.37 2.68 -15.43
C LEU A 179 1.54 1.68 -16.26
N THR A 180 0.72 0.84 -15.63
CA THR A 180 -0.05 -0.21 -16.33
C THR A 180 -1.55 -0.13 -16.04
N PHE A 181 -1.99 -0.45 -14.82
CA PHE A 181 -3.40 -0.50 -14.46
C PHE A 181 -4.06 0.87 -14.50
N THR A 182 -3.43 1.87 -13.89
CA THR A 182 -4.01 3.21 -13.78
C THR A 182 -4.31 3.83 -15.15
N PRO A 183 -3.39 3.87 -16.13
CA PRO A 183 -3.69 4.42 -17.46
C PRO A 183 -4.73 3.59 -18.22
N ALA A 184 -4.75 2.25 -18.06
CA ALA A 184 -5.78 1.42 -18.66
C ALA A 184 -7.17 1.77 -18.12
N PHE A 185 -7.31 1.97 -16.81
CA PHE A 185 -8.57 2.42 -16.20
C PHE A 185 -8.93 3.85 -16.60
N CYS A 186 -7.96 4.76 -16.71
CA CYS A 186 -8.20 6.12 -17.22
C CYS A 186 -8.81 6.09 -18.63
N ALA A 187 -8.24 5.29 -19.53
CA ALA A 187 -8.76 5.17 -20.89
C ALA A 187 -10.17 4.56 -20.96
N LEU A 188 -10.56 3.72 -19.98
CA LEU A 188 -11.87 3.07 -19.95
C LEU A 188 -12.94 3.93 -19.25
N PHE A 189 -12.62 4.53 -18.10
CA PHE A 189 -13.61 5.12 -17.18
C PHE A 189 -13.69 6.64 -17.23
N LEU A 190 -12.61 7.35 -17.58
CA LEU A 190 -12.64 8.80 -17.64
C LEU A 190 -13.51 9.28 -18.81
N GLN A 191 -14.22 10.37 -18.57
CA GLN A 191 -15.02 11.08 -19.58
C GLN A 191 -14.74 12.58 -19.44
N PRO A 192 -14.88 13.36 -20.54
CA PRO A 192 -14.81 14.81 -20.45
C PRO A 192 -15.81 15.34 -19.43
N THR A 193 -15.39 16.26 -18.61
CA THR A 193 -16.22 16.95 -17.62
C THR A 193 -17.04 18.08 -18.24
#